data_8bab965c741a2f9b2b8b3940b985c3ad
#
_entry.id   8bab965c741a2f9b2b8b3940b985c3ad
#
_cell.length_a   1.000
_cell.length_b   1.000
_cell.length_c   1.000
_cell.angle_alpha   90.00
_cell.angle_beta   90.00
_cell.angle_gamma   90.00
#
_symmetry.space_group_name_H-M   'P 1'
#
loop_
_entity.id
_entity.type
_entity.pdbx_description
1 polymer ?
#
loop_
_entity_poly.entity_id
_entity_poly.type
_entity_poly.pdbx_seq_one_letter_code
_entity_poly.pdbx_strand_id
1 'polypeptide(L)'
;MKLNATAAVLCALGWTCAAQAQISGDVIKIGLITDMSGVYSDIDGQGGAEAVKMAIADAGVVVPGKRVEFISADHQNKADVAASKAREWFDQQGVDMLIGGTNSGTSLAMAKVAADKKRVFMAIGAGTSRLSNEECTPYTVHYAYDTVALARGTGSAIVKRGGKNWYFLTADYAFGLSLEKDTTDVIKANGGKVLGSVKHPLGASDFSSFLLQAQASNAQILGLANAGGDAINSIKAAYEFGLTKKMTLAGLLIFINDIHTLGLNLTQGMYLTDGWYWDMNADTRAWSKRYFEKMKKEPSMLQAADYSAAMNYLKAVKALGTDDADKVMAYLKKTRINDMFAKDGEIRPDGRMVHDMYLMEVKKPSESKYPWDYYRVVATVPGAQAYLTKAESKCALWK
;
A
#
# COMPACT_ATOMS: atom_id res chain seq x y z
N MET A 1 -1.68 49.59 74.80
CA MET A 1 -2.30 48.42 74.17
C MET A 1 -1.94 48.39 72.68
N LYS A 2 -1.01 47.53 72.30
CA LYS A 2 -0.56 47.38 70.90
C LYS A 2 -1.14 46.03 70.38
N LEU A 3 -2.04 46.08 69.37
CA LEU A 3 -2.49 44.91 68.66
C LEU A 3 -1.49 44.59 67.55
N ASN A 4 -0.92 43.39 67.60
CA ASN A 4 -0.12 42.82 66.52
C ASN A 4 -1.10 42.03 65.54
N ALA A 5 -1.18 42.46 64.30
CA ALA A 5 -1.84 41.75 63.23
C ALA A 5 -0.82 40.84 62.54
N THR A 6 -0.99 39.52 62.69
CA THR A 6 -0.22 38.49 62.01
C THR A 6 -0.93 38.15 60.67
N ALA A 7 -0.29 38.52 59.55
CA ALA A 7 -0.77 38.18 58.22
C ALA A 7 -0.35 36.73 57.89
N ALA A 8 -1.33 35.85 57.72
CA ALA A 8 -1.12 34.49 57.19
C ALA A 8 -1.10 34.53 55.67
N VAL A 9 0.05 34.28 55.07
CA VAL A 9 0.20 34.07 53.63
C VAL A 9 -0.15 32.61 53.31
N LEU A 10 -1.32 32.40 52.71
CA LEU A 10 -1.66 31.11 52.11
C LEU A 10 -0.97 30.97 50.75
N CYS A 11 0.08 30.14 50.68
CA CYS A 11 0.65 29.66 49.42
C CYS A 11 -0.33 28.65 48.78
N ALA A 12 -1.12 29.09 47.81
CA ALA A 12 -1.89 28.20 46.94
C ALA A 12 -0.90 27.54 45.94
N LEU A 13 -0.44 26.33 46.24
CA LEU A 13 0.25 25.46 45.27
C LEU A 13 -0.77 25.02 44.27
N GLY A 14 -0.83 25.71 43.13
CA GLY A 14 -1.55 25.26 41.94
C GLY A 14 -0.91 23.98 41.41
N TRP A 15 -1.49 22.85 41.68
CA TRP A 15 -1.21 21.61 40.95
C TRP A 15 -1.75 21.77 39.53
N THR A 16 -0.85 22.13 38.61
CA THR A 16 -1.11 21.93 37.19
C THR A 16 -1.09 20.43 36.95
N CYS A 17 -2.27 19.78 36.95
CA CYS A 17 -2.40 18.46 36.33
C CYS A 17 -2.02 18.62 34.84
N ALA A 18 -0.76 18.43 34.52
CA ALA A 18 -0.37 18.10 33.17
C ALA A 18 -1.13 16.79 32.83
N ALA A 19 -2.13 16.88 31.97
CA ALA A 19 -2.77 15.69 31.42
C ALA A 19 -1.66 14.87 30.76
N GLN A 20 -1.13 13.88 31.48
CA GLN A 20 -0.16 12.94 30.93
C GLN A 20 -0.87 12.22 29.80
N ALA A 21 -0.32 12.33 28.60
CA ALA A 21 -0.72 11.51 27.48
C ALA A 21 -0.51 10.04 27.90
N GLN A 22 -1.60 9.27 27.97
CA GLN A 22 -1.60 7.91 28.49
C GLN A 22 -2.03 6.97 27.39
N ILE A 23 -1.40 5.80 27.36
CA ILE A 23 -1.86 4.68 26.51
C ILE A 23 -3.25 4.24 27.00
N SER A 24 -4.18 4.00 26.07
CA SER A 24 -5.59 3.72 26.35
C SER A 24 -5.81 2.40 27.12
N GLY A 25 -4.83 1.47 27.06
CA GLY A 25 -4.86 0.17 27.73
C GLY A 25 -3.54 -0.19 28.38
N ASP A 26 -3.39 -1.49 28.73
CA ASP A 26 -2.13 -2.04 29.24
C ASP A 26 -1.19 -2.50 28.11
N VAL A 27 -1.70 -2.49 26.88
CA VAL A 27 -1.05 -3.03 25.68
C VAL A 27 -1.25 -2.07 24.54
N ILE A 28 -0.24 -1.89 23.70
CA ILE A 28 -0.36 -1.26 22.38
C ILE A 28 -0.62 -2.39 21.39
N LYS A 29 -1.79 -2.40 20.76
CA LYS A 29 -2.21 -3.52 19.91
C LYS A 29 -2.32 -3.15 18.43
N ILE A 30 -1.57 -3.86 17.59
CA ILE A 30 -1.58 -3.72 16.14
C ILE A 30 -2.33 -4.91 15.53
N GLY A 31 -3.27 -4.64 14.64
CA GLY A 31 -4.03 -5.66 13.91
C GLY A 31 -3.74 -5.59 12.41
N LEU A 32 -3.42 -6.72 11.78
CA LEU A 32 -3.31 -6.86 10.33
C LEU A 32 -4.52 -7.61 9.79
N ILE A 33 -5.35 -6.95 8.96
CA ILE A 33 -6.43 -7.60 8.23
C ILE A 33 -6.11 -7.54 6.74
N THR A 34 -5.79 -8.68 6.13
CA THR A 34 -5.38 -8.78 4.73
C THR A 34 -5.88 -10.08 4.08
N ASP A 35 -5.52 -10.33 2.83
CA ASP A 35 -5.78 -11.62 2.17
C ASP A 35 -4.71 -12.63 2.59
N MET A 36 -5.11 -13.65 3.36
CA MET A 36 -4.21 -14.71 3.81
C MET A 36 -4.26 -15.98 2.98
N SER A 37 -5.30 -16.15 2.14
CA SER A 37 -5.58 -17.42 1.46
C SER A 37 -5.98 -17.29 -0.01
N GLY A 38 -6.27 -16.09 -0.49
CA GLY A 38 -6.75 -15.81 -1.84
C GLY A 38 -5.66 -15.37 -2.81
N VAL A 39 -6.10 -14.68 -3.87
CA VAL A 39 -5.24 -14.28 -5.02
C VAL A 39 -4.13 -13.28 -4.67
N TYR A 40 -4.19 -12.64 -3.52
CA TYR A 40 -3.21 -11.66 -3.04
C TYR A 40 -2.34 -12.16 -1.87
N SER A 41 -2.53 -13.41 -1.44
CA SER A 41 -1.87 -13.95 -0.24
C SER A 41 -0.34 -14.01 -0.36
N ASP A 42 0.21 -14.17 -1.57
CA ASP A 42 1.66 -14.26 -1.78
C ASP A 42 2.36 -12.89 -1.80
N ILE A 43 1.64 -11.84 -2.15
CA ILE A 43 2.21 -10.48 -2.24
C ILE A 43 2.16 -9.72 -0.92
N ASP A 44 1.37 -10.18 0.05
CA ASP A 44 1.22 -9.61 1.40
C ASP A 44 1.06 -10.76 2.43
N GLY A 45 -0.13 -11.12 2.81
CA GLY A 45 -0.51 -12.29 3.59
C GLY A 45 0.36 -12.57 4.82
N GLN A 46 0.86 -13.80 4.93
CA GLN A 46 1.76 -14.19 6.01
C GLN A 46 3.08 -13.42 6.01
N GLY A 47 3.53 -12.98 4.82
CA GLY A 47 4.71 -12.16 4.67
C GLY A 47 4.56 -10.77 5.29
N GLY A 48 3.41 -10.14 5.09
CA GLY A 48 3.05 -8.87 5.75
C GLY A 48 2.98 -9.04 7.28
N ALA A 49 2.36 -10.13 7.75
CA ALA A 49 2.32 -10.46 9.18
C ALA A 49 3.72 -10.59 9.79
N GLU A 50 4.66 -11.25 9.10
CA GLU A 50 6.03 -11.38 9.56
C GLU A 50 6.77 -10.02 9.53
N ALA A 51 6.54 -9.20 8.52
CA ALA A 51 7.11 -7.87 8.43
C ALA A 51 6.67 -6.96 9.60
N VAL A 52 5.38 -7.00 9.99
CA VAL A 52 4.88 -6.29 11.18
C VAL A 52 5.54 -6.80 12.46
N LYS A 53 5.69 -8.13 12.63
CA LYS A 53 6.39 -8.71 13.79
C LYS A 53 7.85 -8.27 13.85
N MET A 54 8.54 -8.18 12.69
CA MET A 54 9.90 -7.65 12.63
C MET A 54 9.95 -6.18 13.07
N ALA A 55 9.00 -5.36 12.67
CA ALA A 55 8.92 -3.96 13.08
C ALA A 55 8.71 -3.84 14.61
N ILE A 56 7.84 -4.66 15.18
CA ILE A 56 7.60 -4.69 16.64
C ILE A 56 8.87 -5.09 17.40
N ALA A 57 9.58 -6.12 16.93
CA ALA A 57 10.82 -6.56 17.52
C ALA A 57 11.90 -5.46 17.48
N ASP A 58 12.03 -4.76 16.34
CA ASP A 58 13.02 -3.71 16.14
C ASP A 58 12.66 -2.41 16.91
N ALA A 59 11.39 -2.13 17.14
CA ALA A 59 10.95 -0.98 17.92
C ALA A 59 11.36 -1.07 19.41
N GLY A 60 11.56 -2.29 19.92
CA GLY A 60 11.95 -2.56 21.31
C GLY A 60 10.93 -1.99 22.30
N VAL A 61 11.40 -1.31 23.35
CA VAL A 61 10.51 -0.67 24.33
C VAL A 61 9.92 0.61 23.72
N VAL A 62 8.61 0.56 23.43
CA VAL A 62 7.87 1.71 22.87
C VAL A 62 7.43 2.64 23.99
N VAL A 63 6.75 2.12 25.01
CA VAL A 63 6.38 2.87 26.23
C VAL A 63 6.79 2.01 27.44
N PRO A 64 7.51 2.55 28.43
CA PRO A 64 7.91 1.80 29.60
C PRO A 64 6.70 1.16 30.31
N GLY A 65 6.81 -0.12 30.64
CA GLY A 65 5.77 -0.88 31.30
C GLY A 65 4.61 -1.33 30.41
N LYS A 66 4.61 -0.97 29.13
CA LYS A 66 3.60 -1.42 28.14
C LYS A 66 4.24 -2.38 27.14
N ARG A 67 3.53 -3.44 26.78
CA ARG A 67 3.94 -4.36 25.72
C ARG A 67 3.24 -4.04 24.42
N VAL A 68 3.81 -4.46 23.31
CA VAL A 68 3.18 -4.39 21.99
C VAL A 68 2.67 -5.78 21.62
N GLU A 69 1.39 -5.88 21.26
CA GLU A 69 0.75 -7.13 20.79
C GLU A 69 0.38 -7.02 19.32
N PHE A 70 0.39 -8.17 18.65
CA PHE A 70 0.04 -8.29 17.24
C PHE A 70 -0.98 -9.39 17.02
N ILE A 71 -2.03 -9.08 16.25
CA ILE A 71 -3.02 -10.05 15.78
C ILE A 71 -3.21 -9.92 14.27
N SER A 72 -3.58 -11.02 13.61
CA SER A 72 -3.84 -11.02 12.18
C SER A 72 -5.10 -11.81 11.81
N ALA A 73 -5.76 -11.42 10.71
CA ALA A 73 -6.94 -12.10 10.19
C ALA A 73 -7.02 -12.03 8.67
N ASP A 74 -7.68 -13.04 8.10
CA ASP A 74 -8.02 -13.14 6.69
C ASP A 74 -9.36 -12.47 6.41
N HIS A 75 -9.38 -11.49 5.51
CA HIS A 75 -10.63 -10.87 5.04
C HIS A 75 -11.27 -11.61 3.85
N GLN A 76 -10.61 -12.64 3.32
CA GLN A 76 -11.12 -13.45 2.20
C GLN A 76 -11.56 -12.63 0.98
N ASN A 77 -10.97 -11.46 0.77
CA ASN A 77 -11.37 -10.46 -0.24
C ASN A 77 -12.84 -10.01 -0.16
N LYS A 78 -13.47 -10.08 1.03
CA LYS A 78 -14.86 -9.70 1.29
C LYS A 78 -14.91 -8.45 2.17
N ALA A 79 -15.54 -7.38 1.67
CA ALA A 79 -15.62 -6.10 2.35
C ALA A 79 -16.39 -6.15 3.68
N ASP A 80 -17.45 -6.95 3.74
CA ASP A 80 -18.26 -7.18 4.94
C ASP A 80 -17.48 -7.94 6.02
N VAL A 81 -16.70 -8.96 5.65
CA VAL A 81 -15.81 -9.70 6.56
C VAL A 81 -14.75 -8.75 7.15
N ALA A 82 -14.10 -7.96 6.30
CA ALA A 82 -13.10 -6.99 6.74
C ALA A 82 -13.69 -5.94 7.70
N ALA A 83 -14.84 -5.35 7.36
CA ALA A 83 -15.50 -4.36 8.19
C ALA A 83 -15.97 -4.94 9.53
N SER A 84 -16.54 -6.14 9.53
CA SER A 84 -16.99 -6.82 10.76
C SER A 84 -15.81 -7.13 11.67
N LYS A 85 -14.72 -7.64 11.12
CA LYS A 85 -13.50 -7.95 11.88
C LYS A 85 -12.85 -6.67 12.44
N ALA A 86 -12.82 -5.58 11.68
CA ALA A 86 -12.30 -4.30 12.14
C ALA A 86 -13.13 -3.75 13.32
N ARG A 87 -14.48 -3.81 13.25
CA ARG A 87 -15.34 -3.40 14.37
C ARG A 87 -15.13 -4.27 15.62
N GLU A 88 -15.12 -5.60 15.45
CA GLU A 88 -14.86 -6.53 16.55
C GLU A 88 -13.53 -6.20 17.25
N TRP A 89 -12.49 -5.96 16.48
CA TRP A 89 -11.18 -5.68 17.03
C TRP A 89 -11.08 -4.34 17.74
N PHE A 90 -11.71 -3.30 17.22
CA PHE A 90 -11.75 -2.00 17.90
C PHE A 90 -12.64 -2.01 19.14
N ASP A 91 -13.80 -2.66 19.10
CA ASP A 91 -14.80 -2.60 20.17
C ASP A 91 -14.54 -3.63 21.28
N GLN A 92 -13.95 -4.79 20.97
CA GLN A 92 -13.85 -5.91 21.90
C GLN A 92 -12.42 -6.34 22.22
N GLN A 93 -11.49 -6.12 21.30
CA GLN A 93 -10.11 -6.60 21.47
C GLN A 93 -9.10 -5.49 21.71
N GLY A 94 -9.53 -4.23 21.70
CA GLY A 94 -8.68 -3.08 22.02
C GLY A 94 -7.54 -2.86 21.01
N VAL A 95 -7.80 -3.09 19.72
CA VAL A 95 -6.83 -2.75 18.68
C VAL A 95 -6.70 -1.23 18.54
N ASP A 96 -5.49 -0.71 18.56
CA ASP A 96 -5.19 0.72 18.47
C ASP A 96 -4.95 1.16 17.03
N MET A 97 -4.37 0.29 16.22
CA MET A 97 -4.07 0.56 14.82
C MET A 97 -4.31 -0.67 13.96
N LEU A 98 -4.99 -0.49 12.81
CA LEU A 98 -5.08 -1.48 11.76
C LEU A 98 -4.02 -1.24 10.70
N ILE A 99 -3.48 -2.33 10.18
CA ILE A 99 -2.63 -2.39 8.98
C ILE A 99 -3.27 -3.32 7.96
N GLY A 100 -2.98 -3.10 6.69
CA GLY A 100 -3.19 -4.06 5.62
C GLY A 100 -4.22 -3.65 4.60
N GLY A 101 -4.99 -4.64 4.12
CA GLY A 101 -6.00 -4.44 3.12
C GLY A 101 -5.47 -4.50 1.69
N THR A 102 -5.01 -5.67 1.26
CA THR A 102 -4.61 -5.90 -0.14
C THR A 102 -5.73 -5.68 -1.15
N ASN A 103 -6.99 -5.75 -0.75
CA ASN A 103 -8.14 -5.53 -1.60
C ASN A 103 -8.72 -4.13 -1.39
N SER A 104 -8.94 -3.38 -2.48
CA SER A 104 -9.45 -2.01 -2.40
C SER A 104 -10.85 -1.90 -1.78
N GLY A 105 -11.73 -2.88 -2.05
CA GLY A 105 -13.07 -2.91 -1.47
C GLY A 105 -13.04 -3.14 0.05
N THR A 106 -12.19 -4.05 0.52
CA THR A 106 -12.00 -4.31 1.95
C THR A 106 -11.40 -3.09 2.67
N SER A 107 -10.41 -2.44 2.04
CA SER A 107 -9.77 -1.26 2.63
C SER A 107 -10.68 -0.05 2.70
N LEU A 108 -11.50 0.20 1.68
CA LEU A 108 -12.53 1.25 1.74
C LEU A 108 -13.52 1.01 2.90
N ALA A 109 -13.91 -0.25 3.12
CA ALA A 109 -14.78 -0.62 4.21
C ALA A 109 -14.11 -0.44 5.59
N MET A 110 -12.85 -0.90 5.73
CA MET A 110 -12.08 -0.72 6.97
C MET A 110 -11.77 0.75 7.27
N ALA A 111 -11.49 1.57 6.24
CA ALA A 111 -11.27 3.00 6.40
C ALA A 111 -12.48 3.73 7.01
N LYS A 112 -13.69 3.36 6.59
CA LYS A 112 -14.94 3.87 7.19
C LYS A 112 -15.07 3.47 8.65
N VAL A 113 -14.83 2.19 8.96
CA VAL A 113 -14.88 1.70 10.35
C VAL A 113 -13.84 2.38 11.23
N ALA A 114 -12.60 2.53 10.73
CA ALA A 114 -11.53 3.22 11.46
C ALA A 114 -11.88 4.70 11.72
N ALA A 115 -12.49 5.38 10.75
CA ALA A 115 -12.95 6.75 10.90
C ALA A 115 -14.08 6.87 11.96
N ASP A 116 -15.08 5.99 11.93
CA ASP A 116 -16.18 5.96 12.89
C ASP A 116 -15.67 5.71 14.32
N LYS A 117 -14.64 4.88 14.47
CA LYS A 117 -14.05 4.49 15.75
C LYS A 117 -12.90 5.40 16.19
N LYS A 118 -12.50 6.38 15.38
CA LYS A 118 -11.31 7.22 15.58
C LYS A 118 -10.07 6.37 15.89
N ARG A 119 -9.75 5.46 14.98
CA ARG A 119 -8.59 4.57 15.06
C ARG A 119 -7.73 4.71 13.81
N VAL A 120 -6.42 4.61 13.98
CA VAL A 120 -5.48 4.71 12.85
C VAL A 120 -5.62 3.49 11.94
N PHE A 121 -5.68 3.73 10.64
CA PHE A 121 -5.64 2.70 9.61
C PHE A 121 -4.54 2.99 8.59
N MET A 122 -3.57 2.09 8.48
CA MET A 122 -2.51 2.10 7.48
C MET A 122 -2.91 1.18 6.33
N ALA A 123 -3.46 1.73 5.24
CA ALA A 123 -3.82 0.99 4.04
C ALA A 123 -2.58 0.77 3.17
N ILE A 124 -2.05 -0.45 3.16
CA ILE A 124 -0.79 -0.79 2.50
C ILE A 124 -1.03 -1.24 1.06
N GLY A 125 -1.77 -2.33 0.87
CA GLY A 125 -1.87 -3.02 -0.41
C GLY A 125 -3.09 -2.66 -1.26
N ALA A 126 -3.97 -1.77 -0.79
CA ALA A 126 -5.10 -1.30 -1.57
C ALA A 126 -4.69 -0.22 -2.55
N GLY A 127 -4.89 -0.44 -3.85
CA GLY A 127 -4.42 0.51 -4.87
C GLY A 127 -5.39 1.63 -5.21
N THR A 128 -6.69 1.50 -4.97
CA THR A 128 -7.67 2.50 -5.41
C THR A 128 -7.33 3.91 -4.93
N SER A 129 -7.15 4.85 -5.86
CA SER A 129 -6.89 6.27 -5.56
C SER A 129 -7.98 6.92 -4.68
N ARG A 130 -9.17 6.33 -4.59
CA ARG A 130 -10.30 6.82 -3.78
C ARG A 130 -9.96 6.97 -2.30
N LEU A 131 -9.09 6.12 -1.74
CA LEU A 131 -8.69 6.14 -0.32
C LEU A 131 -8.03 7.46 0.13
N SER A 132 -7.33 8.14 -0.75
CA SER A 132 -6.71 9.44 -0.50
C SER A 132 -7.29 10.56 -1.38
N ASN A 133 -8.44 10.32 -2.00
CA ASN A 133 -9.16 11.26 -2.83
C ASN A 133 -10.61 11.41 -2.31
N GLU A 134 -11.63 10.99 -3.07
CA GLU A 134 -13.05 11.22 -2.72
C GLU A 134 -13.52 10.50 -1.45
N GLU A 135 -12.84 9.45 -1.00
CA GLU A 135 -13.16 8.70 0.23
C GLU A 135 -12.06 8.80 1.30
N CYS A 136 -11.27 9.87 1.26
CA CYS A 136 -10.26 10.15 2.28
C CYS A 136 -10.90 10.33 3.67
N THR A 137 -10.22 9.84 4.71
CA THR A 137 -10.64 10.02 6.10
C THR A 137 -9.52 10.60 6.96
N PRO A 138 -9.81 11.24 8.10
CA PRO A 138 -8.78 11.81 8.97
C PRO A 138 -7.80 10.77 9.53
N TYR A 139 -8.21 9.49 9.60
CA TYR A 139 -7.50 8.42 10.28
C TYR A 139 -6.89 7.38 9.34
N THR A 140 -7.05 7.53 8.02
CA THR A 140 -6.48 6.62 7.03
C THR A 140 -5.20 7.19 6.44
N VAL A 141 -4.16 6.37 6.40
CA VAL A 141 -2.95 6.61 5.61
C VAL A 141 -2.90 5.62 4.45
N HIS A 142 -2.92 6.12 3.23
CA HIS A 142 -2.75 5.32 2.01
C HIS A 142 -1.25 5.24 1.71
N TYR A 143 -0.60 4.09 2.02
CA TYR A 143 0.83 4.05 2.29
C TYR A 143 1.70 3.75 1.06
N ALA A 144 1.60 2.55 0.47
CA ALA A 144 2.64 2.08 -0.45
C ALA A 144 2.53 2.67 -1.86
N TYR A 145 1.35 2.74 -2.45
CA TYR A 145 1.11 3.19 -3.84
C TYR A 145 -0.37 3.54 -4.04
N ASP A 146 -0.71 4.02 -5.23
CA ASP A 146 -2.08 4.10 -5.71
C ASP A 146 -2.17 3.92 -7.23
N THR A 147 -3.40 3.81 -7.74
CA THR A 147 -3.65 3.59 -9.17
C THR A 147 -3.21 4.75 -10.06
N VAL A 148 -3.13 5.97 -9.54
CA VAL A 148 -2.60 7.15 -10.25
C VAL A 148 -1.09 7.01 -10.45
N ALA A 149 -0.36 6.61 -9.39
CA ALA A 149 1.10 6.43 -9.47
C ALA A 149 1.47 5.31 -10.46
N LEU A 150 0.73 4.19 -10.46
CA LEU A 150 0.90 3.10 -11.41
C LEU A 150 0.65 3.56 -12.85
N ALA A 151 -0.43 4.31 -13.08
CA ALA A 151 -0.78 4.85 -14.39
C ALA A 151 0.27 5.85 -14.91
N ARG A 152 0.73 6.75 -14.06
CA ARG A 152 1.75 7.76 -14.39
C ARG A 152 3.13 7.15 -14.65
N GLY A 153 3.48 6.07 -13.97
CA GLY A 153 4.69 5.31 -14.22
C GLY A 153 4.56 4.46 -15.49
N THR A 154 3.94 3.30 -15.37
CA THR A 154 3.87 2.28 -16.44
C THR A 154 3.06 2.75 -17.65
N GLY A 155 1.87 3.29 -17.44
CA GLY A 155 0.98 3.75 -18.51
C GLY A 155 1.64 4.82 -19.37
N SER A 156 2.18 5.87 -18.74
CA SER A 156 2.89 6.96 -19.44
C SER A 156 4.13 6.45 -20.19
N ALA A 157 4.91 5.58 -19.58
CA ALA A 157 6.13 5.04 -20.20
C ALA A 157 5.83 4.27 -21.48
N ILE A 158 4.81 3.42 -21.49
CA ILE A 158 4.42 2.62 -22.66
C ILE A 158 3.86 3.51 -23.78
N VAL A 159 3.03 4.51 -23.46
CA VAL A 159 2.49 5.44 -24.46
C VAL A 159 3.60 6.26 -25.12
N LYS A 160 4.58 6.75 -24.35
CA LYS A 160 5.73 7.50 -24.85
C LYS A 160 6.65 6.65 -25.76
N ARG A 161 6.65 5.33 -25.58
CA ARG A 161 7.40 4.37 -26.43
C ARG A 161 6.63 3.91 -27.65
N GLY A 162 5.46 4.48 -27.94
CA GLY A 162 4.69 4.23 -29.17
C GLY A 162 3.49 3.29 -28.97
N GLY A 163 3.26 2.76 -27.78
CA GLY A 163 2.05 1.97 -27.47
C GLY A 163 0.82 2.85 -27.34
N LYS A 164 0.18 3.17 -28.47
CA LYS A 164 -0.88 4.19 -28.56
C LYS A 164 -2.29 3.64 -28.40
N ASN A 165 -2.55 2.42 -28.85
CA ASN A 165 -3.90 1.82 -28.89
C ASN A 165 -4.02 0.75 -27.82
N TRP A 166 -4.87 0.94 -26.84
CA TRP A 166 -5.01 0.10 -25.66
C TRP A 166 -6.37 -0.59 -25.62
N TYR A 167 -6.39 -1.79 -25.07
CA TYR A 167 -7.57 -2.50 -24.62
C TYR A 167 -7.30 -2.99 -23.20
N PHE A 168 -8.29 -2.96 -22.29
CA PHE A 168 -8.09 -3.38 -20.92
C PHE A 168 -8.70 -4.75 -20.63
N LEU A 169 -7.99 -5.53 -19.80
CA LEU A 169 -8.50 -6.68 -19.08
C LEU A 169 -8.57 -6.29 -17.60
N THR A 170 -9.80 -6.11 -17.10
CA THR A 170 -10.06 -5.38 -15.84
C THR A 170 -10.72 -6.29 -14.81
N ALA A 171 -10.16 -6.41 -13.62
CA ALA A 171 -10.82 -7.04 -12.48
C ALA A 171 -12.04 -6.21 -12.06
N ASP A 172 -13.24 -6.82 -12.03
CA ASP A 172 -14.51 -6.14 -11.83
C ASP A 172 -14.79 -5.80 -10.39
N TYR A 173 -13.92 -4.97 -9.79
CA TYR A 173 -14.11 -4.40 -8.46
C TYR A 173 -13.32 -3.08 -8.31
N ALA A 174 -13.39 -2.42 -7.14
CA ALA A 174 -12.88 -1.08 -6.91
C ALA A 174 -11.44 -0.83 -7.40
N PHE A 175 -10.53 -1.81 -7.27
CA PHE A 175 -9.15 -1.67 -7.74
C PHE A 175 -9.05 -1.62 -9.27
N GLY A 176 -9.56 -2.67 -9.95
CA GLY A 176 -9.45 -2.76 -11.41
C GLY A 176 -10.13 -1.58 -12.10
N LEU A 177 -11.31 -1.17 -11.62
CA LEU A 177 -12.04 -0.02 -12.14
C LEU A 177 -11.28 1.30 -11.95
N SER A 178 -10.64 1.50 -10.79
CA SER A 178 -9.80 2.68 -10.55
C SER A 178 -8.56 2.67 -11.46
N LEU A 179 -7.89 1.52 -11.58
CA LEU A 179 -6.68 1.39 -12.37
C LEU A 179 -6.94 1.60 -13.87
N GLU A 180 -8.01 1.00 -14.40
CA GLU A 180 -8.45 1.24 -15.79
C GLU A 180 -8.74 2.71 -16.03
N LYS A 181 -9.50 3.35 -15.12
CA LYS A 181 -9.86 4.76 -15.24
C LYS A 181 -8.61 5.66 -15.21
N ASP A 182 -7.78 5.54 -14.19
CA ASP A 182 -6.62 6.40 -13.99
C ASP A 182 -5.59 6.20 -15.12
N THR A 183 -5.43 4.95 -15.60
CA THR A 183 -4.57 4.67 -16.75
C THR A 183 -5.16 5.22 -18.05
N THR A 184 -6.48 5.14 -18.24
CA THR A 184 -7.16 5.73 -19.40
C THR A 184 -6.93 7.24 -19.47
N ASP A 185 -7.01 7.94 -18.35
CA ASP A 185 -6.76 9.38 -18.28
C ASP A 185 -5.31 9.71 -18.68
N VAL A 186 -4.34 8.94 -18.19
CA VAL A 186 -2.92 9.09 -18.54
C VAL A 186 -2.67 8.78 -20.03
N ILE A 187 -3.27 7.71 -20.57
CA ILE A 187 -3.15 7.34 -22.00
C ILE A 187 -3.63 8.48 -22.88
N LYS A 188 -4.84 9.03 -22.60
CA LYS A 188 -5.42 10.13 -23.36
C LYS A 188 -4.58 11.40 -23.27
N ALA A 189 -4.10 11.76 -22.07
CA ALA A 189 -3.23 12.91 -21.84
C ALA A 189 -1.90 12.82 -22.61
N ASN A 190 -1.42 11.60 -22.91
CA ASN A 190 -0.20 11.36 -23.67
C ASN A 190 -0.47 11.04 -25.17
N GLY A 191 -1.68 11.30 -25.68
CA GLY A 191 -2.03 11.13 -27.09
C GLY A 191 -2.24 9.68 -27.53
N GLY A 192 -2.56 8.78 -26.59
CA GLY A 192 -3.02 7.42 -26.87
C GLY A 192 -4.54 7.32 -26.90
N LYS A 193 -5.05 6.12 -27.22
CA LYS A 193 -6.46 5.78 -27.31
C LYS A 193 -6.76 4.48 -26.58
N VAL A 194 -7.91 4.41 -25.92
CA VAL A 194 -8.48 3.20 -25.35
C VAL A 194 -9.60 2.73 -26.30
N LEU A 195 -9.47 1.53 -26.84
CA LEU A 195 -10.41 0.94 -27.81
C LEU A 195 -11.56 0.22 -27.11
N GLY A 196 -11.39 -0.14 -25.84
CA GLY A 196 -12.40 -0.82 -25.02
C GLY A 196 -11.79 -1.53 -23.84
N SER A 197 -12.63 -2.26 -23.13
CA SER A 197 -12.24 -3.11 -22.00
C SER A 197 -13.16 -4.31 -21.88
N VAL A 198 -12.67 -5.36 -21.25
CA VAL A 198 -13.45 -6.49 -20.78
C VAL A 198 -13.19 -6.70 -19.29
N LYS A 199 -14.25 -7.01 -18.55
CA LYS A 199 -14.18 -7.23 -17.11
C LYS A 199 -14.23 -8.71 -16.76
N HIS A 200 -13.43 -9.12 -15.79
CA HIS A 200 -13.44 -10.46 -15.23
C HIS A 200 -13.72 -10.42 -13.72
N PRO A 201 -14.36 -11.44 -13.14
CA PRO A 201 -14.53 -11.52 -11.70
C PRO A 201 -13.18 -11.73 -11.01
N LEU A 202 -13.05 -11.26 -9.76
CA LEU A 202 -11.88 -11.53 -8.93
C LEU A 202 -11.73 -13.03 -8.70
N GLY A 203 -10.51 -13.56 -8.89
CA GLY A 203 -10.22 -14.99 -8.77
C GLY A 203 -10.74 -15.83 -9.95
N ALA A 204 -10.81 -15.25 -11.15
CA ALA A 204 -11.21 -15.99 -12.35
C ALA A 204 -10.27 -17.17 -12.62
N SER A 205 -10.85 -18.34 -12.91
CA SER A 205 -10.10 -19.56 -13.21
C SER A 205 -9.74 -19.70 -14.70
N ASP A 206 -10.50 -19.05 -15.59
CA ASP A 206 -10.29 -19.09 -17.03
C ASP A 206 -10.38 -17.69 -17.64
N PHE A 207 -9.36 -17.34 -18.41
CA PHE A 207 -9.24 -16.03 -19.07
C PHE A 207 -9.49 -16.11 -20.58
N SER A 208 -9.80 -17.28 -21.15
CA SER A 208 -9.87 -17.53 -22.60
C SER A 208 -10.84 -16.58 -23.30
N SER A 209 -12.08 -16.48 -22.81
CA SER A 209 -13.11 -15.64 -23.42
C SER A 209 -12.79 -14.15 -23.37
N PHE A 210 -12.14 -13.70 -22.29
CA PHE A 210 -11.72 -12.30 -22.13
C PHE A 210 -10.56 -11.97 -23.08
N LEU A 211 -9.60 -12.89 -23.27
CA LEU A 211 -8.47 -12.71 -24.18
C LEU A 211 -8.89 -12.73 -25.65
N LEU A 212 -9.90 -13.53 -26.02
CA LEU A 212 -10.48 -13.50 -27.36
C LEU A 212 -11.11 -12.14 -27.67
N GLN A 213 -11.82 -11.53 -26.72
CA GLN A 213 -12.34 -10.16 -26.88
C GLN A 213 -11.23 -9.12 -27.01
N ALA A 214 -10.17 -9.25 -26.22
CA ALA A 214 -9.00 -8.40 -26.33
C ALA A 214 -8.34 -8.54 -27.72
N GLN A 215 -8.18 -9.75 -28.22
CA GLN A 215 -7.61 -9.99 -29.54
C GLN A 215 -8.45 -9.39 -30.66
N ALA A 216 -9.78 -9.49 -30.57
CA ALA A 216 -10.71 -8.94 -31.56
C ALA A 216 -10.67 -7.39 -31.61
N SER A 217 -10.20 -6.72 -30.57
CA SER A 217 -10.07 -5.25 -30.53
C SER A 217 -9.00 -4.69 -31.46
N ASN A 218 -8.04 -5.51 -31.92
CA ASN A 218 -6.86 -5.10 -32.67
C ASN A 218 -6.00 -4.00 -31.97
N ALA A 219 -6.07 -3.94 -30.64
CA ALA A 219 -5.23 -3.02 -29.88
C ALA A 219 -3.75 -3.44 -29.91
N GLN A 220 -2.85 -2.49 -29.77
CA GLN A 220 -1.41 -2.75 -29.64
C GLN A 220 -1.04 -3.25 -28.25
N ILE A 221 -1.72 -2.72 -27.23
CA ILE A 221 -1.42 -2.96 -25.82
C ILE A 221 -2.64 -3.57 -25.13
N LEU A 222 -2.42 -4.67 -24.42
CA LEU A 222 -3.36 -5.20 -23.44
C LEU A 222 -2.94 -4.70 -22.06
N GLY A 223 -3.70 -3.73 -21.52
CA GLY A 223 -3.53 -3.21 -20.16
C GLY A 223 -4.15 -4.19 -19.16
N LEU A 224 -3.32 -4.78 -18.32
CA LEU A 224 -3.77 -5.70 -17.26
C LEU A 224 -4.12 -4.86 -16.03
N ALA A 225 -5.40 -4.51 -15.89
CA ALA A 225 -5.94 -3.83 -14.72
C ALA A 225 -6.41 -4.84 -13.66
N ASN A 226 -5.51 -5.76 -13.33
CA ASN A 226 -5.62 -6.80 -12.31
C ASN A 226 -4.26 -6.99 -11.61
N ALA A 227 -4.14 -7.91 -10.65
CA ALA A 227 -2.92 -8.15 -9.91
C ALA A 227 -2.90 -9.55 -9.29
N GLY A 228 -1.74 -9.98 -8.76
CA GLY A 228 -1.56 -11.25 -8.07
C GLY A 228 -1.97 -12.44 -8.92
N GLY A 229 -2.71 -13.39 -8.34
CA GLY A 229 -3.13 -14.61 -9.03
C GLY A 229 -3.86 -14.37 -10.37
N ASP A 230 -4.71 -13.34 -10.44
CA ASP A 230 -5.42 -12.99 -11.69
C ASP A 230 -4.45 -12.48 -12.77
N ALA A 231 -3.47 -11.65 -12.39
CA ALA A 231 -2.43 -11.21 -13.33
C ALA A 231 -1.57 -12.38 -13.81
N ILE A 232 -1.13 -13.23 -12.89
CA ILE A 232 -0.36 -14.44 -13.23
C ILE A 232 -1.12 -15.32 -14.24
N ASN A 233 -2.40 -15.62 -13.96
CA ASN A 233 -3.20 -16.49 -14.80
C ASN A 233 -3.50 -15.84 -16.16
N SER A 234 -3.81 -14.54 -16.19
CA SER A 234 -4.05 -13.83 -17.45
C SER A 234 -2.79 -13.73 -18.32
N ILE A 235 -1.62 -13.55 -17.74
CA ILE A 235 -0.34 -13.54 -18.47
C ILE A 235 -0.04 -14.93 -19.04
N LYS A 236 -0.15 -15.99 -18.25
CA LYS A 236 0.03 -17.38 -18.73
C LYS A 236 -0.89 -17.68 -19.89
N ALA A 237 -2.19 -17.44 -19.73
CA ALA A 237 -3.18 -17.65 -20.76
C ALA A 237 -2.88 -16.83 -22.04
N ALA A 238 -2.47 -15.56 -21.93
CA ALA A 238 -2.12 -14.75 -23.08
C ALA A 238 -0.94 -15.32 -23.89
N TYR A 239 0.04 -15.92 -23.22
CA TYR A 239 1.14 -16.63 -23.88
C TYR A 239 0.67 -17.93 -24.54
N GLU A 240 -0.12 -18.75 -23.85
CA GLU A 240 -0.66 -20.03 -24.37
C GLU A 240 -1.53 -19.80 -25.61
N PHE A 241 -2.36 -18.76 -25.62
CA PHE A 241 -3.16 -18.36 -26.78
C PHE A 241 -2.35 -17.66 -27.89
N GLY A 242 -1.04 -17.42 -27.68
CA GLY A 242 -0.21 -16.70 -28.63
C GLY A 242 -0.58 -15.23 -28.84
N LEU A 243 -1.34 -14.64 -27.90
CA LEU A 243 -1.78 -13.25 -27.97
C LEU A 243 -0.58 -12.28 -27.95
N THR A 244 0.48 -12.64 -27.25
CA THR A 244 1.72 -11.85 -27.14
C THR A 244 2.49 -11.68 -28.46
N LYS A 245 2.16 -12.45 -29.49
CA LYS A 245 2.66 -12.25 -30.87
C LYS A 245 2.00 -11.07 -31.57
N LYS A 246 0.86 -10.58 -31.07
CA LYS A 246 0.02 -9.53 -31.67
C LYS A 246 -0.10 -8.29 -30.79
N MET A 247 -0.08 -8.47 -29.47
CA MET A 247 -0.29 -7.40 -28.47
C MET A 247 0.84 -7.45 -27.43
N THR A 248 1.28 -6.28 -26.98
CA THR A 248 2.18 -6.17 -25.83
C THR A 248 1.36 -6.16 -24.54
N LEU A 249 1.76 -6.94 -23.54
CA LEU A 249 1.15 -6.92 -22.23
C LEU A 249 1.72 -5.76 -21.41
N ALA A 250 0.83 -4.95 -20.83
CA ALA A 250 1.18 -3.92 -19.88
C ALA A 250 0.74 -4.37 -18.47
N GLY A 251 1.67 -4.88 -17.68
CA GLY A 251 1.42 -5.25 -16.29
C GLY A 251 1.34 -3.99 -15.43
N LEU A 252 0.13 -3.47 -15.21
CA LEU A 252 -0.05 -2.19 -14.50
C LEU A 252 0.22 -2.31 -13.00
N LEU A 253 0.02 -3.50 -12.42
CA LEU A 253 0.45 -3.84 -11.07
C LEU A 253 0.94 -5.28 -11.04
N ILE A 254 2.24 -5.43 -11.04
CA ILE A 254 2.94 -6.73 -10.97
C ILE A 254 4.01 -6.62 -9.88
N PHE A 255 4.08 -7.62 -9.03
CA PHE A 255 5.04 -7.70 -7.94
C PHE A 255 6.18 -8.66 -8.26
N ILE A 256 7.27 -8.54 -7.52
CA ILE A 256 8.42 -9.43 -7.67
C ILE A 256 8.05 -10.91 -7.45
N ASN A 257 7.08 -11.19 -6.58
CA ASN A 257 6.53 -12.53 -6.31
C ASN A 257 5.85 -13.10 -7.57
N ASP A 258 5.11 -12.25 -8.31
CA ASP A 258 4.46 -12.65 -9.56
C ASP A 258 5.51 -12.98 -10.63
N ILE A 259 6.57 -12.16 -10.74
CA ILE A 259 7.68 -12.41 -11.65
C ILE A 259 8.40 -13.71 -11.30
N HIS A 260 8.60 -13.99 -10.00
CA HIS A 260 9.19 -15.24 -9.54
C HIS A 260 8.35 -16.46 -9.96
N THR A 261 7.03 -16.36 -9.81
CA THR A 261 6.08 -17.42 -10.16
C THR A 261 5.97 -17.63 -11.67
N LEU A 262 6.00 -16.57 -12.47
CA LEU A 262 5.94 -16.61 -13.94
C LEU A 262 7.26 -17.01 -14.58
N GLY A 263 8.37 -16.63 -13.97
CA GLY A 263 9.72 -16.76 -14.50
C GLY A 263 10.07 -15.71 -15.54
N LEU A 264 11.37 -15.44 -15.67
CA LEU A 264 11.90 -14.40 -16.56
C LEU A 264 11.61 -14.67 -18.04
N ASN A 265 11.47 -15.93 -18.45
CA ASN A 265 11.15 -16.25 -19.85
C ASN A 265 9.82 -15.65 -20.32
N LEU A 266 8.82 -15.58 -19.44
CA LEU A 266 7.50 -15.00 -19.76
C LEU A 266 7.44 -13.49 -19.50
N THR A 267 8.29 -12.97 -18.63
CA THR A 267 8.14 -11.60 -18.10
C THR A 267 9.24 -10.64 -18.58
N GLN A 268 10.30 -11.12 -19.22
CA GLN A 268 11.41 -10.29 -19.70
C GLN A 268 10.94 -9.11 -20.54
N GLY A 269 11.48 -7.93 -20.26
CA GLY A 269 11.14 -6.70 -20.97
C GLY A 269 9.81 -6.06 -20.56
N MET A 270 9.04 -6.68 -19.65
CA MET A 270 7.86 -6.02 -19.09
C MET A 270 8.26 -4.79 -18.28
N TYR A 271 7.49 -3.70 -18.45
CA TYR A 271 7.59 -2.51 -17.61
C TYR A 271 6.55 -2.59 -16.51
N LEU A 272 6.98 -2.20 -15.30
CA LEU A 272 6.11 -2.09 -14.14
C LEU A 272 6.52 -0.87 -13.29
N THR A 273 5.63 -0.42 -12.43
CA THR A 273 5.91 0.65 -11.46
C THR A 273 5.85 0.06 -10.06
N ASP A 274 6.92 0.26 -9.31
CA ASP A 274 7.04 -0.22 -7.93
C ASP A 274 7.51 0.92 -7.02
N GLY A 275 7.14 0.91 -5.76
CA GLY A 275 7.58 1.88 -4.76
C GLY A 275 8.87 1.47 -4.07
N TRP A 276 9.26 0.21 -4.22
CA TRP A 276 10.40 -0.36 -3.51
C TRP A 276 10.86 -1.67 -4.16
N TYR A 277 12.14 -1.97 -4.07
CA TYR A 277 12.73 -3.22 -4.53
C TYR A 277 13.84 -3.66 -3.58
N TRP A 278 13.88 -4.93 -3.25
CA TRP A 278 14.78 -5.47 -2.23
C TRP A 278 16.27 -5.18 -2.50
N ASP A 279 16.67 -5.09 -3.76
CA ASP A 279 18.06 -4.90 -4.19
C ASP A 279 18.36 -3.47 -4.69
N MET A 280 17.66 -2.45 -4.16
CA MET A 280 17.92 -1.07 -4.58
C MET A 280 19.19 -0.47 -3.98
N ASN A 281 19.46 -0.74 -2.71
CA ASN A 281 20.56 -0.12 -1.96
C ASN A 281 20.97 -1.00 -0.76
N ALA A 282 21.93 -0.53 0.04
CA ALA A 282 22.43 -1.28 1.20
C ALA A 282 21.35 -1.51 2.27
N ASP A 283 20.51 -0.50 2.52
CA ASP A 283 19.46 -0.58 3.56
C ASP A 283 18.37 -1.59 3.16
N THR A 284 17.92 -1.55 1.89
CA THR A 284 16.91 -2.49 1.38
C THR A 284 17.43 -3.93 1.43
N ARG A 285 18.67 -4.16 0.99
CA ARG A 285 19.31 -5.49 1.06
C ARG A 285 19.50 -6.00 2.48
N ALA A 286 19.91 -5.13 3.41
CA ALA A 286 20.12 -5.52 4.81
C ALA A 286 18.82 -5.96 5.49
N TRP A 287 17.74 -5.22 5.24
CA TRP A 287 16.41 -5.59 5.76
C TRP A 287 15.88 -6.86 5.08
N SER A 288 15.97 -6.96 3.76
CA SER A 288 15.51 -8.11 2.98
C SER A 288 16.20 -9.40 3.37
N LYS A 289 17.51 -9.36 3.67
CA LYS A 289 18.24 -10.52 4.15
C LYS A 289 17.59 -11.10 5.42
N ARG A 290 17.24 -10.25 6.39
CA ARG A 290 16.57 -10.67 7.64
C ARG A 290 15.17 -11.23 7.37
N TYR A 291 14.43 -10.60 6.45
CA TYR A 291 13.12 -11.07 6.02
C TYR A 291 13.22 -12.45 5.34
N PHE A 292 14.17 -12.61 4.41
CA PHE A 292 14.43 -13.86 3.69
C PHE A 292 14.79 -15.01 4.62
N GLU A 293 15.53 -14.76 5.70
CA GLU A 293 15.85 -15.79 6.71
C GLU A 293 14.59 -16.40 7.32
N LYS A 294 13.51 -15.65 7.42
CA LYS A 294 12.21 -16.05 7.96
C LYS A 294 11.27 -16.62 6.92
N MET A 295 11.11 -15.93 5.80
CA MET A 295 10.09 -16.24 4.79
C MET A 295 10.59 -17.11 3.64
N LYS A 296 11.92 -17.24 3.44
CA LYS A 296 12.56 -17.95 2.30
C LYS A 296 12.18 -17.42 0.93
N LYS A 297 11.70 -16.18 0.89
CA LYS A 297 11.35 -15.40 -0.31
C LYS A 297 11.81 -13.96 -0.13
N GLU A 298 12.17 -13.29 -1.22
CA GLU A 298 12.40 -11.84 -1.16
C GLU A 298 11.06 -11.10 -1.00
N PRO A 299 11.07 -10.00 -0.25
CA PRO A 299 9.85 -9.25 0.03
C PRO A 299 9.37 -8.44 -1.18
N SER A 300 8.04 -8.30 -1.29
CA SER A 300 7.40 -7.30 -2.13
C SER A 300 7.46 -5.90 -1.51
N MET A 301 7.09 -4.87 -2.27
CA MET A 301 6.93 -3.52 -1.70
C MET A 301 5.87 -3.47 -0.59
N LEU A 302 4.84 -4.36 -0.61
CA LEU A 302 3.80 -4.36 0.40
C LEU A 302 4.36 -4.80 1.75
N GLN A 303 5.07 -5.90 1.77
CA GLN A 303 5.70 -6.45 2.96
C GLN A 303 6.75 -5.47 3.55
N ALA A 304 7.49 -4.78 2.69
CA ALA A 304 8.38 -3.71 3.12
C ALA A 304 7.63 -2.51 3.70
N ALA A 305 6.50 -2.14 3.10
CA ALA A 305 5.65 -1.06 3.58
C ALA A 305 4.91 -1.40 4.88
N ASP A 306 4.50 -2.65 5.10
CA ASP A 306 3.94 -3.13 6.37
C ASP A 306 4.91 -2.91 7.53
N TYR A 307 6.17 -3.28 7.32
CA TYR A 307 7.23 -3.00 8.30
C TYR A 307 7.39 -1.49 8.55
N SER A 308 7.51 -0.69 7.49
CA SER A 308 7.70 0.76 7.60
C SER A 308 6.51 1.43 8.31
N ALA A 309 5.28 1.09 7.94
CA ALA A 309 4.06 1.64 8.53
C ALA A 309 3.94 1.30 10.02
N ALA A 310 4.16 0.03 10.40
CA ALA A 310 4.18 -0.40 11.80
C ALA A 310 5.26 0.33 12.60
N MET A 311 6.47 0.43 12.06
CA MET A 311 7.59 1.11 12.70
C MET A 311 7.31 2.59 12.92
N ASN A 312 6.76 3.31 11.91
CA ASN A 312 6.47 4.72 12.04
C ASN A 312 5.30 5.00 13.00
N TYR A 313 4.29 4.11 13.06
CA TYR A 313 3.28 4.17 14.10
C TYR A 313 3.88 4.01 15.50
N LEU A 314 4.69 2.99 15.72
CA LEU A 314 5.35 2.74 17.02
C LEU A 314 6.30 3.88 17.43
N LYS A 315 7.01 4.48 16.48
CA LYS A 315 7.81 5.69 16.72
C LYS A 315 6.93 6.88 17.15
N ALA A 316 5.76 7.07 16.54
CA ALA A 316 4.82 8.12 16.92
C ALA A 316 4.30 7.91 18.34
N VAL A 317 3.84 6.69 18.67
CA VAL A 317 3.37 6.33 20.02
C VAL A 317 4.48 6.54 21.05
N LYS A 318 5.71 6.12 20.74
CA LYS A 318 6.87 6.31 21.61
C LYS A 318 7.17 7.79 21.88
N ALA A 319 7.14 8.61 20.84
CA ALA A 319 7.44 10.05 20.95
C ALA A 319 6.35 10.80 21.72
N LEU A 320 5.10 10.38 21.63
CA LEU A 320 3.95 11.03 22.24
C LEU A 320 3.59 10.48 23.63
N GLY A 321 4.01 9.25 23.95
CA GLY A 321 3.58 8.53 25.15
C GLY A 321 2.08 8.16 25.14
N THR A 322 1.42 8.19 23.97
CA THR A 322 -0.01 7.89 23.82
C THR A 322 -0.31 7.26 22.46
N ASP A 323 -1.35 6.43 22.42
CA ASP A 323 -1.96 5.82 21.23
C ASP A 323 -3.18 6.58 20.71
N ASP A 324 -3.50 7.75 21.29
CA ASP A 324 -4.59 8.61 20.84
C ASP A 324 -4.48 8.92 19.34
N ALA A 325 -5.48 8.50 18.57
CA ALA A 325 -5.41 8.54 17.11
C ALA A 325 -5.30 9.95 16.54
N ASP A 326 -5.94 10.96 17.16
CA ASP A 326 -5.85 12.35 16.71
C ASP A 326 -4.41 12.86 16.87
N LYS A 327 -3.77 12.58 18.01
CA LYS A 327 -2.39 12.97 18.28
C LYS A 327 -1.39 12.21 17.40
N VAL A 328 -1.58 10.90 17.24
CA VAL A 328 -0.75 10.05 16.40
C VAL A 328 -0.82 10.50 14.94
N MET A 329 -2.02 10.73 14.39
CA MET A 329 -2.18 11.21 13.02
C MET A 329 -1.58 12.60 12.82
N ALA A 330 -1.76 13.50 13.79
CA ALA A 330 -1.14 14.83 13.75
C ALA A 330 0.40 14.77 13.76
N TYR A 331 0.98 13.85 14.53
CA TYR A 331 2.42 13.62 14.57
C TYR A 331 2.93 13.04 13.24
N LEU A 332 2.28 12.00 12.73
CA LEU A 332 2.66 11.34 11.48
C LEU A 332 2.64 12.30 10.29
N LYS A 333 1.63 13.18 10.21
CA LYS A 333 1.52 14.20 9.14
C LYS A 333 2.58 15.31 9.21
N LYS A 334 3.25 15.47 10.36
CA LYS A 334 4.32 16.47 10.56
C LYS A 334 5.72 15.87 10.48
N THR A 335 5.83 14.54 10.50
CA THR A 335 7.11 13.84 10.59
C THR A 335 7.49 13.25 9.23
N ARG A 336 8.73 13.52 8.80
CA ARG A 336 9.26 12.88 7.58
C ARG A 336 9.60 11.42 7.84
N ILE A 337 9.26 10.56 6.90
CA ILE A 337 9.55 9.14 6.93
C ILE A 337 10.91 8.91 6.25
N ASN A 338 11.86 8.44 7.06
CA ASN A 338 13.19 8.07 6.60
C ASN A 338 13.55 6.69 7.19
N ASP A 339 13.43 5.67 6.37
CA ASP A 339 13.73 4.29 6.73
C ASP A 339 14.16 3.49 5.47
N MET A 340 14.13 2.17 5.55
CA MET A 340 14.50 1.32 4.41
C MET A 340 13.47 1.36 3.27
N PHE A 341 12.22 1.77 3.54
CA PHE A 341 11.16 1.84 2.54
C PHE A 341 11.17 3.16 1.78
N ALA A 342 11.30 4.29 2.47
CA ALA A 342 11.25 5.61 1.86
C ALA A 342 12.32 6.55 2.39
N LYS A 343 12.77 7.45 1.53
CA LYS A 343 13.60 8.61 1.90
C LYS A 343 12.76 9.88 1.74
N ASP A 344 12.77 10.71 2.77
CA ASP A 344 12.01 11.97 2.86
C ASP A 344 10.49 11.84 2.55
N GLY A 345 9.91 10.67 2.87
CA GLY A 345 8.47 10.43 2.71
C GLY A 345 7.63 11.35 3.58
N GLU A 346 6.45 11.75 3.11
CA GLU A 346 5.53 12.59 3.87
C GLU A 346 4.09 12.09 3.80
N ILE A 347 3.34 12.22 4.87
CA ILE A 347 1.90 11.96 4.89
C ILE A 347 1.17 13.29 4.75
N ARG A 348 0.49 13.48 3.63
CA ARG A 348 -0.27 14.69 3.31
C ARG A 348 -1.60 14.78 4.08
N PRO A 349 -2.29 15.95 4.05
CA PRO A 349 -3.60 16.10 4.68
C PRO A 349 -4.65 15.09 4.21
N ASP A 350 -4.61 14.68 2.93
CA ASP A 350 -5.49 13.67 2.32
C ASP A 350 -5.17 12.23 2.76
N GLY A 351 -4.15 12.05 3.58
CA GLY A 351 -3.68 10.72 4.03
C GLY A 351 -2.76 10.01 3.06
N ARG A 352 -2.44 10.57 1.87
CA ARG A 352 -1.47 9.95 0.97
C ARG A 352 -0.05 10.06 1.55
N MET A 353 0.62 8.92 1.74
CA MET A 353 2.05 8.87 1.99
C MET A 353 2.78 9.04 0.66
N VAL A 354 3.43 10.18 0.48
CA VAL A 354 4.15 10.55 -0.74
C VAL A 354 5.60 10.13 -0.63
N HIS A 355 6.06 9.36 -1.59
CA HIS A 355 7.45 8.95 -1.78
C HIS A 355 7.70 8.74 -3.27
N ASP A 356 8.95 8.58 -3.67
CA ASP A 356 9.28 8.28 -5.06
C ASP A 356 8.77 6.90 -5.47
N MET A 357 8.35 6.81 -6.73
CA MET A 357 8.03 5.54 -7.39
C MET A 357 9.09 5.25 -8.47
N TYR A 358 9.23 4.00 -8.83
CA TYR A 358 10.26 3.57 -9.75
C TYR A 358 9.65 2.84 -10.94
N LEU A 359 9.92 3.33 -12.14
CA LEU A 359 9.69 2.57 -13.36
C LEU A 359 10.78 1.51 -13.47
N MET A 360 10.39 0.28 -13.51
CA MET A 360 11.29 -0.87 -13.61
C MET A 360 11.05 -1.65 -14.89
N GLU A 361 12.08 -2.31 -15.36
CA GLU A 361 12.02 -3.27 -16.45
C GLU A 361 12.47 -4.63 -15.95
N VAL A 362 11.72 -5.66 -16.28
CA VAL A 362 12.08 -7.04 -15.95
C VAL A 362 13.25 -7.48 -16.83
N LYS A 363 14.32 -7.94 -16.19
CA LYS A 363 15.55 -8.43 -16.86
C LYS A 363 15.28 -9.64 -17.74
N LYS A 364 16.12 -9.80 -18.76
CA LYS A 364 16.22 -11.07 -19.50
C LYS A 364 16.88 -12.13 -18.62
N PRO A 365 16.64 -13.43 -18.84
CA PRO A 365 17.33 -14.49 -18.11
C PRO A 365 18.86 -14.37 -18.12
N SER A 366 19.42 -13.91 -19.23
CA SER A 366 20.88 -13.69 -19.38
C SER A 366 21.44 -12.50 -18.61
N GLU A 367 20.58 -11.59 -18.13
CA GLU A 367 20.95 -10.39 -17.38
C GLU A 367 20.82 -10.59 -15.85
N SER A 368 20.05 -11.60 -15.42
CA SER A 368 19.89 -11.98 -14.01
C SER A 368 21.13 -12.74 -13.53
N LYS A 369 21.79 -12.23 -12.49
CA LYS A 369 23.08 -12.74 -12.00
C LYS A 369 22.96 -13.66 -10.78
N TYR A 370 21.85 -13.58 -10.04
CA TYR A 370 21.57 -14.34 -8.82
C TYR A 370 20.07 -14.48 -8.61
N PRO A 371 19.59 -15.36 -7.72
CA PRO A 371 18.17 -15.51 -7.45
C PRO A 371 17.51 -14.19 -7.08
N TRP A 372 16.32 -13.93 -7.62
CA TRP A 372 15.52 -12.72 -7.39
C TRP A 372 16.12 -11.42 -7.99
N ASP A 373 17.19 -11.47 -8.74
CA ASP A 373 17.74 -10.34 -9.49
C ASP A 373 16.92 -10.09 -10.76
N TYR A 374 15.68 -9.61 -10.59
CA TYR A 374 14.70 -9.57 -11.67
C TYR A 374 14.52 -8.19 -12.29
N TYR A 375 14.84 -7.11 -11.58
CA TYR A 375 14.52 -5.77 -12.03
C TYR A 375 15.75 -4.94 -12.36
N ARG A 376 15.57 -4.06 -13.34
CA ARG A 376 16.42 -2.92 -13.60
C ARG A 376 15.59 -1.65 -13.40
N VAL A 377 16.05 -0.73 -12.55
CA VAL A 377 15.43 0.59 -12.42
C VAL A 377 15.71 1.39 -13.67
N VAL A 378 14.66 1.79 -14.39
CA VAL A 378 14.72 2.56 -15.64
C VAL A 378 14.61 4.04 -15.39
N ALA A 379 13.73 4.44 -14.46
CA ALA A 379 13.54 5.83 -14.09
C ALA A 379 12.95 5.94 -12.68
N THR A 380 13.26 7.04 -12.01
CA THR A 380 12.55 7.48 -10.81
C THR A 380 11.42 8.40 -11.23
N VAL A 381 10.22 8.18 -10.70
CA VAL A 381 9.08 9.07 -10.79
C VAL A 381 8.97 9.79 -9.45
N PRO A 382 9.38 11.06 -9.38
CA PRO A 382 9.35 11.80 -8.11
C PRO A 382 7.96 11.79 -7.47
N GLY A 383 7.89 11.67 -6.15
CA GLY A 383 6.62 11.59 -5.44
C GLY A 383 5.64 12.73 -5.79
N ALA A 384 6.14 13.95 -5.96
CA ALA A 384 5.33 15.09 -6.40
C ALA A 384 4.67 14.92 -7.77
N GLN A 385 5.21 14.04 -8.63
CA GLN A 385 4.68 13.74 -9.96
C GLN A 385 3.91 12.43 -10.00
N ALA A 386 4.18 11.51 -9.07
CA ALA A 386 3.56 10.19 -9.03
C ALA A 386 2.08 10.26 -8.63
N TYR A 387 1.75 11.07 -7.64
CA TYR A 387 0.42 11.13 -7.03
C TYR A 387 -0.39 12.36 -7.46
N LEU A 388 -1.70 12.36 -7.17
CA LEU A 388 -2.55 13.52 -7.41
C LEU A 388 -1.99 14.77 -6.72
N THR A 389 -2.04 15.90 -7.41
CA THR A 389 -1.74 17.21 -6.83
C THR A 389 -2.93 17.74 -6.04
N LYS A 390 -2.74 18.82 -5.28
CA LYS A 390 -3.84 19.48 -4.55
C LYS A 390 -4.98 19.92 -5.50
N ALA A 391 -4.63 20.43 -6.68
CA ALA A 391 -5.59 20.89 -7.67
C ALA A 391 -6.42 19.74 -8.29
N GLU A 392 -5.86 18.53 -8.34
CA GLU A 392 -6.53 17.34 -8.85
C GLU A 392 -7.34 16.61 -7.78
N SER A 393 -7.04 16.86 -6.50
CA SER A 393 -7.64 16.15 -5.37
C SER A 393 -9.08 16.57 -5.12
N LYS A 394 -9.93 15.57 -4.85
CA LYS A 394 -11.32 15.75 -4.39
C LYS A 394 -11.47 15.54 -2.89
N CYS A 395 -10.38 15.27 -2.17
CA CYS A 395 -10.41 15.06 -0.74
C CYS A 395 -10.80 16.34 0.01
N ALA A 396 -11.85 16.27 0.81
CA ALA A 396 -12.33 17.40 1.60
C ALA A 396 -11.33 17.87 2.67
N LEU A 397 -10.40 17.02 3.06
CA LEU A 397 -9.35 17.30 4.06
C LEU A 397 -8.16 18.06 3.48
N TRP A 398 -8.09 18.22 2.16
CA TRP A 398 -6.96 18.84 1.46
C TRP A 398 -7.41 19.97 0.53
N LYS A 399 -8.24 20.87 1.05
CA LYS A 399 -8.73 22.07 0.35
C LYS A 399 -7.81 23.27 0.52
#